data_d516ab79da7704f5eb49aa32bc9d50ed
#
_entry.id   d516ab79da7704f5eb49aa32bc9d50ed
#
_cell.length_a   1.000
_cell.length_b   1.000
_cell.length_c   1.000
_cell.angle_alpha   90.00
_cell.angle_beta   90.00
_cell.angle_gamma   90.00
#
_symmetry.space_group_name_H-M   'P 1'
#
loop_
_entity.id
_entity.type
_entity.pdbx_description
1 polymer ?
#
loop_
_entity_poly.entity_id
_entity_poly.type
_entity_poly.pdbx_seq_one_letter_code
_entity_poly.pdbx_strand_id
1 'polypeptide(L)'
;VASVSVLIPAAGRGARLGRGPKALVRVAGRTLLEWTLEAFVWADEVRVALPPGLPAPQPAANVSFIEGGAERQDSVARLLKGAGGDVVLVHDAARPFVARAVIERLLEAVTLYGAAVPVLPLPDTLIEPEEGRYGVALERSRYALVQTPQAFFREVLGEAHELARARGLTATDEAQLVRALGYPVELVKGDPRMFKVTYPEDLALAEALAQTWPGGGG
;
A
#
# COMPACT_ATOMS: atom_id res chain seq x y z
N VAL A 1 23.55 -0.11 -5.34
CA VAL A 1 22.23 0.26 -4.81
C VAL A 1 21.25 -0.76 -5.41
N ALA A 2 20.45 -1.43 -4.57
CA ALA A 2 19.45 -2.39 -5.04
C ALA A 2 18.41 -1.66 -5.89
N SER A 3 17.99 -2.27 -7.00
CA SER A 3 16.92 -1.74 -7.85
C SER A 3 15.55 -1.88 -7.18
N VAL A 4 14.66 -0.90 -7.38
CA VAL A 4 13.37 -0.82 -6.69
C VAL A 4 12.21 -0.81 -7.69
N SER A 5 11.33 -1.79 -7.55
CA SER A 5 10.03 -1.82 -8.22
C SER A 5 8.91 -1.41 -7.26
N VAL A 6 8.04 -0.51 -7.69
CA VAL A 6 6.83 -0.16 -6.93
C VAL A 6 5.61 -0.79 -7.57
N LEU A 7 4.84 -1.54 -6.80
CA LEU A 7 3.63 -2.23 -7.23
C LEU A 7 2.40 -1.56 -6.61
N ILE A 8 1.49 -1.07 -7.46
CA ILE A 8 0.30 -0.33 -7.03
C ILE A 8 -0.96 -1.10 -7.48
N PRO A 9 -1.58 -1.92 -6.60
CA PRO A 9 -2.84 -2.60 -6.89
C PRO A 9 -4.01 -1.61 -6.81
N ALA A 10 -4.30 -0.93 -7.93
CA ALA A 10 -5.30 0.12 -8.04
C ALA A 10 -6.62 -0.34 -8.68
N ALA A 11 -6.86 -1.66 -8.79
CA ALA A 11 -8.04 -2.23 -9.43
C ALA A 11 -9.32 -2.21 -8.56
N GLY A 12 -9.27 -1.68 -7.34
CA GLY A 12 -10.39 -1.65 -6.42
C GLY A 12 -11.55 -0.75 -6.88
N ARG A 13 -12.79 -1.26 -6.79
CA ARG A 13 -14.02 -0.58 -7.24
C ARG A 13 -14.43 0.62 -6.37
N GLY A 14 -13.84 0.81 -5.20
CA GLY A 14 -14.15 1.95 -4.31
C GLY A 14 -15.57 1.97 -3.75
N ALA A 15 -16.19 0.81 -3.53
CA ALA A 15 -17.59 0.70 -3.11
C ALA A 15 -17.95 1.54 -1.87
N ARG A 16 -17.07 1.59 -0.87
CA ARG A 16 -17.28 2.38 0.35
C ARG A 16 -17.21 3.91 0.12
N LEU A 17 -16.51 4.35 -0.89
CA LEU A 17 -16.39 5.76 -1.24
C LEU A 17 -17.53 6.24 -2.15
N GLY A 18 -18.22 5.31 -2.86
CA GLY A 18 -19.37 5.60 -3.71
C GLY A 18 -19.09 6.45 -4.94
N ARG A 19 -17.83 6.60 -5.36
CA ARG A 19 -17.40 7.49 -6.46
C ARG A 19 -16.71 6.77 -7.63
N GLY A 20 -17.01 5.47 -7.84
CA GLY A 20 -16.38 4.67 -8.89
C GLY A 20 -14.97 4.18 -8.52
N PRO A 21 -14.11 3.89 -9.52
CA PRO A 21 -12.77 3.37 -9.25
C PRO A 21 -11.97 4.29 -8.34
N LYS A 22 -11.60 3.79 -7.17
CA LYS A 22 -11.03 4.59 -6.08
C LYS A 22 -9.78 5.36 -6.48
N ALA A 23 -8.92 4.75 -7.29
CA ALA A 23 -7.69 5.36 -7.79
C ALA A 23 -7.91 6.64 -8.61
N LEU A 24 -9.11 6.79 -9.20
CA LEU A 24 -9.48 7.93 -10.05
C LEU A 24 -10.22 9.05 -9.29
N VAL A 25 -10.54 8.85 -8.03
CA VAL A 25 -11.14 9.90 -7.20
C VAL A 25 -10.17 11.07 -7.07
N ARG A 26 -10.68 12.30 -7.22
CA ARG A 26 -9.85 13.50 -7.21
C ARG A 26 -9.79 14.15 -5.82
N VAL A 27 -8.61 14.67 -5.52
CA VAL A 27 -8.28 15.49 -4.35
C VAL A 27 -7.40 16.63 -4.85
N ALA A 28 -7.80 17.86 -4.59
CA ALA A 28 -7.10 19.08 -5.06
C ALA A 28 -6.83 19.05 -6.58
N GLY A 29 -7.83 18.62 -7.36
CA GLY A 29 -7.76 18.59 -8.84
C GLY A 29 -7.00 17.38 -9.42
N ARG A 30 -6.30 16.58 -8.62
CA ARG A 30 -5.51 15.41 -9.04
C ARG A 30 -6.16 14.12 -8.53
N THR A 31 -6.04 13.03 -9.29
CA THR A 31 -6.50 11.71 -8.82
C THR A 31 -5.61 11.17 -7.68
N LEU A 32 -6.15 10.29 -6.86
CA LEU A 32 -5.36 9.59 -5.83
C LEU A 32 -4.17 8.85 -6.46
N LEU A 33 -4.34 8.31 -7.66
CA LEU A 33 -3.27 7.64 -8.40
C LEU A 33 -2.17 8.63 -8.82
N GLU A 34 -2.53 9.82 -9.33
CA GLU A 34 -1.55 10.85 -9.71
C GLU A 34 -0.72 11.33 -8.52
N TRP A 35 -1.35 11.53 -7.35
CA TRP A 35 -0.65 11.82 -6.11
C TRP A 35 0.33 10.70 -5.71
N THR A 36 -0.13 9.46 -5.83
CA THR A 36 0.69 8.29 -5.50
C THR A 36 1.88 8.15 -6.43
N LEU A 37 1.67 8.28 -7.75
CA LEU A 37 2.73 8.16 -8.75
C LEU A 37 3.84 9.19 -8.57
N GLU A 38 3.49 10.42 -8.19
CA GLU A 38 4.47 11.47 -7.92
C GLU A 38 5.44 11.10 -6.80
N ALA A 39 4.96 10.42 -5.77
CA ALA A 39 5.79 9.99 -4.65
C ALA A 39 6.84 8.93 -5.05
N PHE A 40 6.68 8.27 -6.21
CA PHE A 40 7.53 7.18 -6.66
C PHE A 40 8.27 7.45 -7.98
N VAL A 41 8.39 8.71 -8.41
CA VAL A 41 9.13 9.09 -9.63
C VAL A 41 10.61 8.70 -9.59
N TRP A 42 11.16 8.51 -8.40
CA TRP A 42 12.54 8.11 -8.15
C TRP A 42 12.80 6.60 -8.34
N ALA A 43 11.75 5.77 -8.34
CA ALA A 43 11.87 4.31 -8.46
C ALA A 43 12.33 3.89 -9.87
N ASP A 44 13.04 2.77 -9.98
CA ASP A 44 13.49 2.25 -11.25
C ASP A 44 12.30 1.85 -12.14
N GLU A 45 11.25 1.30 -11.55
CA GLU A 45 9.97 1.05 -12.23
C GLU A 45 8.77 1.21 -11.28
N VAL A 46 7.64 1.60 -11.84
CA VAL A 46 6.34 1.63 -11.17
C VAL A 46 5.34 0.85 -12.01
N ARG A 47 4.72 -0.15 -11.42
CA ARG A 47 3.73 -1.00 -12.07
C ARG A 47 2.37 -0.82 -11.42
N VAL A 48 1.35 -0.51 -12.21
CA VAL A 48 0.01 -0.20 -11.71
C VAL A 48 -1.00 -1.20 -12.28
N ALA A 49 -1.78 -1.82 -11.41
CA ALA A 49 -2.90 -2.65 -11.83
C ALA A 49 -4.19 -1.82 -11.78
N LEU A 50 -4.83 -1.63 -12.92
CA LEU A 50 -6.10 -0.91 -13.07
C LEU A 50 -7.28 -1.88 -13.20
N PRO A 51 -8.53 -1.42 -12.95
CA PRO A 51 -9.72 -2.21 -13.23
C PRO A 51 -9.77 -2.64 -14.70
N PRO A 52 -10.24 -3.86 -15.00
CA PRO A 52 -10.42 -4.31 -16.38
C PRO A 52 -11.27 -3.33 -17.20
N GLY A 53 -10.84 -3.07 -18.44
CA GLY A 53 -11.53 -2.17 -19.37
C GLY A 53 -11.36 -0.68 -19.07
N LEU A 54 -10.65 -0.29 -18.01
CA LEU A 54 -10.34 1.12 -17.79
C LEU A 54 -9.16 1.54 -18.67
N PRO A 55 -9.29 2.63 -19.46
CA PRO A 55 -8.19 3.12 -20.26
C PRO A 55 -7.04 3.58 -19.35
N ALA A 56 -5.84 3.09 -19.64
CA ALA A 56 -4.65 3.50 -18.90
C ALA A 56 -4.34 4.97 -19.19
N PRO A 57 -3.95 5.76 -18.18
CA PRO A 57 -3.38 7.09 -18.39
C PRO A 57 -2.12 7.00 -19.25
N GLN A 58 -1.73 8.11 -19.85
CA GLN A 58 -0.45 8.15 -20.56
C GLN A 58 0.69 7.92 -19.56
N PRO A 59 1.52 6.86 -19.73
CA PRO A 59 2.53 6.52 -18.74
C PRO A 59 3.71 7.49 -18.78
N ALA A 60 4.29 7.78 -17.62
CA ALA A 60 5.65 8.30 -17.53
C ALA A 60 6.67 7.20 -17.93
N ALA A 61 7.92 7.56 -18.16
CA ALA A 61 8.94 6.66 -18.72
C ALA A 61 9.16 5.39 -17.88
N ASN A 62 9.03 5.48 -16.55
CA ASN A 62 9.21 4.35 -15.64
C ASN A 62 7.89 3.73 -15.15
N VAL A 63 6.72 4.14 -15.69
CA VAL A 63 5.40 3.67 -15.27
C VAL A 63 4.81 2.73 -16.32
N SER A 64 4.28 1.60 -15.87
CA SER A 64 3.54 0.65 -16.71
C SER A 64 2.20 0.30 -16.10
N PHE A 65 1.20 0.00 -16.95
CA PHE A 65 -0.15 -0.37 -16.54
C PHE A 65 -0.50 -1.77 -17.00
N ILE A 66 -1.17 -2.53 -16.13
CA ILE A 66 -1.74 -3.84 -16.45
C ILE A 66 -3.18 -3.93 -15.94
N GLU A 67 -3.94 -4.90 -16.40
CA GLU A 67 -5.24 -5.24 -15.80
C GLU A 67 -5.04 -5.96 -14.46
N GLY A 68 -5.76 -5.51 -13.43
CA GLY A 68 -5.80 -6.13 -12.12
C GLY A 68 -6.51 -7.47 -12.12
N GLY A 69 -6.32 -8.23 -11.04
CA GLY A 69 -7.03 -9.48 -10.78
C GLY A 69 -8.39 -9.24 -10.13
N ALA A 70 -9.07 -10.33 -9.78
CA ALA A 70 -10.36 -10.30 -9.09
C ALA A 70 -10.23 -9.66 -7.70
N GLU A 71 -9.16 -10.00 -7.00
CA GLU A 71 -8.84 -9.50 -5.66
C GLU A 71 -7.53 -8.68 -5.68
N ARG A 72 -7.31 -7.93 -4.57
CA ARG A 72 -6.08 -7.14 -4.40
C ARG A 72 -4.83 -8.03 -4.48
N GLN A 73 -4.86 -9.18 -3.81
CA GLN A 73 -3.76 -10.16 -3.81
C GLN A 73 -3.43 -10.67 -5.23
N ASP A 74 -4.45 -10.93 -6.05
CA ASP A 74 -4.27 -11.35 -7.45
C ASP A 74 -3.63 -10.24 -8.29
N SER A 75 -4.03 -8.99 -8.03
CA SER A 75 -3.44 -7.82 -8.69
C SER A 75 -1.95 -7.69 -8.35
N VAL A 76 -1.58 -7.86 -7.08
CA VAL A 76 -0.17 -7.83 -6.65
C VAL A 76 0.62 -8.98 -7.27
N ALA A 77 0.07 -10.20 -7.30
CA ALA A 77 0.73 -11.35 -7.93
C ALA A 77 1.01 -11.11 -9.42
N ARG A 78 0.06 -10.49 -10.15
CA ARG A 78 0.26 -10.11 -11.57
C ARG A 78 1.34 -9.04 -11.74
N LEU A 79 1.34 -8.02 -10.89
CA LEU A 79 2.35 -6.95 -10.91
C LEU A 79 3.74 -7.52 -10.61
N LEU A 80 3.85 -8.34 -9.58
CA LEU A 80 5.11 -8.95 -9.14
C LEU A 80 5.76 -9.84 -10.22
N LYS A 81 4.95 -10.57 -10.98
CA LYS A 81 5.44 -11.44 -12.06
C LYS A 81 6.27 -10.69 -13.12
N GLY A 82 6.00 -9.40 -13.33
CA GLY A 82 6.74 -8.58 -14.28
C GLY A 82 7.73 -7.60 -13.64
N ALA A 83 7.87 -7.62 -12.31
CA ALA A 83 8.77 -6.73 -11.59
C ALA A 83 10.24 -7.16 -11.76
N GLY A 84 11.12 -6.21 -12.08
CA GLY A 84 12.56 -6.45 -12.29
C GLY A 84 13.43 -6.05 -11.10
N GLY A 85 12.93 -5.22 -10.18
CA GLY A 85 13.71 -4.72 -9.05
C GLY A 85 14.05 -5.78 -8.01
N ASP A 86 15.19 -5.63 -7.35
CA ASP A 86 15.62 -6.51 -6.24
C ASP A 86 14.72 -6.34 -5.02
N VAL A 87 14.30 -5.10 -4.79
CA VAL A 87 13.35 -4.70 -3.74
C VAL A 87 12.02 -4.34 -4.38
N VAL A 88 10.94 -4.76 -3.76
CA VAL A 88 9.57 -4.46 -4.17
C VAL A 88 8.88 -3.67 -3.06
N LEU A 89 8.30 -2.52 -3.42
CA LEU A 89 7.38 -1.78 -2.56
C LEU A 89 5.94 -2.01 -3.03
N VAL A 90 5.09 -2.56 -2.19
CA VAL A 90 3.65 -2.70 -2.48
C VAL A 90 2.89 -1.56 -1.81
N HIS A 91 2.16 -0.76 -2.59
CA HIS A 91 1.51 0.45 -2.10
C HIS A 91 0.05 0.59 -2.54
N ASP A 92 -0.81 0.95 -1.61
CA ASP A 92 -2.23 1.22 -1.88
C ASP A 92 -2.41 2.63 -2.48
N ALA A 93 -2.91 2.76 -3.72
CA ALA A 93 -3.25 4.05 -4.34
C ALA A 93 -4.22 4.92 -3.52
N ALA A 94 -4.92 4.33 -2.55
CA ALA A 94 -5.78 5.04 -1.61
C ALA A 94 -5.02 5.79 -0.50
N ARG A 95 -3.70 5.74 -0.45
CA ARG A 95 -2.81 6.52 0.43
C ARG A 95 -2.00 7.49 -0.42
N PRO A 96 -2.59 8.61 -0.87
CA PRO A 96 -1.97 9.50 -1.86
C PRO A 96 -0.73 10.23 -1.33
N PHE A 97 -0.64 10.44 -0.02
CA PHE A 97 0.42 11.23 0.60
C PHE A 97 1.48 10.29 1.20
N VAL A 98 2.55 10.04 0.46
CA VAL A 98 3.63 9.13 0.88
C VAL A 98 4.81 9.93 1.39
N ALA A 99 5.11 9.81 2.68
CA ALA A 99 6.23 10.53 3.30
C ALA A 99 7.57 9.88 2.90
N ARG A 100 8.46 10.66 2.30
CA ARG A 100 9.80 10.21 1.86
C ARG A 100 10.59 9.55 3.00
N ALA A 101 10.55 10.13 4.20
CA ALA A 101 11.22 9.57 5.38
C ALA A 101 10.71 8.16 5.77
N VAL A 102 9.47 7.80 5.42
CA VAL A 102 8.98 6.42 5.62
C VAL A 102 9.58 5.49 4.57
N ILE A 103 9.65 5.94 3.30
CA ILE A 103 10.30 5.17 2.23
C ILE A 103 11.76 4.88 2.59
N GLU A 104 12.50 5.88 3.05
CA GLU A 104 13.92 5.75 3.43
C GLU A 104 14.10 4.70 4.53
N ARG A 105 13.28 4.75 5.60
CA ARG A 105 13.31 3.74 6.67
C ARG A 105 12.97 2.33 6.18
N LEU A 106 12.03 2.22 5.23
CA LEU A 106 11.66 0.92 4.64
C LEU A 106 12.79 0.34 3.81
N LEU A 107 13.46 1.16 2.98
CA LEU A 107 14.57 0.72 2.15
C LEU A 107 15.78 0.29 3.00
N GLU A 108 16.05 1.01 4.08
CA GLU A 108 17.07 0.62 5.06
C GLU A 108 16.69 -0.72 5.74
N ALA A 109 15.49 -0.82 6.27
CA ALA A 109 15.04 -2.02 6.99
C ALA A 109 14.97 -3.26 6.09
N VAL A 110 14.45 -3.14 4.85
CA VAL A 110 14.39 -4.28 3.93
C VAL A 110 15.78 -4.79 3.55
N THR A 111 16.75 -3.90 3.43
CA THR A 111 18.15 -4.29 3.13
C THR A 111 18.75 -5.12 4.26
N LEU A 112 18.39 -4.86 5.51
CA LEU A 112 18.89 -5.56 6.69
C LEU A 112 18.09 -6.83 7.00
N TYR A 113 16.78 -6.81 6.81
CA TYR A 113 15.86 -7.83 7.33
C TYR A 113 15.03 -8.54 6.24
N GLY A 114 15.07 -8.08 4.99
CA GLY A 114 14.39 -8.70 3.85
C GLY A 114 12.90 -8.39 3.72
N ALA A 115 12.25 -7.93 4.78
CA ALA A 115 10.83 -7.51 4.78
C ALA A 115 10.59 -6.45 5.85
N ALA A 116 9.84 -5.38 5.52
CA ALA A 116 9.51 -4.31 6.45
C ALA A 116 8.18 -3.63 6.12
N VAL A 117 7.47 -3.18 7.16
CA VAL A 117 6.19 -2.46 7.04
C VAL A 117 6.13 -1.27 7.98
N PRO A 118 5.49 -0.15 7.57
CA PRO A 118 5.30 1.00 8.43
C PRO A 118 4.09 0.79 9.32
N VAL A 119 4.23 1.20 10.59
CA VAL A 119 3.16 1.05 11.58
C VAL A 119 2.96 2.35 12.37
N LEU A 120 1.73 2.51 12.88
CA LEU A 120 1.34 3.55 13.83
C LEU A 120 0.82 2.90 15.12
N PRO A 121 1.05 3.52 16.29
CA PRO A 121 0.36 3.13 17.51
C PRO A 121 -1.14 3.47 17.41
N LEU A 122 -1.98 2.78 18.17
CA LEU A 122 -3.39 3.12 18.31
C LEU A 122 -3.56 4.28 19.30
N PRO A 123 -4.17 5.42 18.88
CA PRO A 123 -4.38 6.54 19.77
C PRO A 123 -5.54 6.30 20.75
N ASP A 124 -6.58 5.58 20.31
CA ASP A 124 -7.82 5.37 21.05
C ASP A 124 -7.82 4.06 21.84
N THR A 125 -8.79 3.93 22.75
CA THR A 125 -9.04 2.67 23.46
C THR A 125 -9.54 1.62 22.47
N LEU A 126 -8.92 0.45 22.49
CA LEU A 126 -9.32 -0.71 21.69
C LEU A 126 -10.17 -1.65 22.54
N ILE A 127 -11.34 -2.00 22.05
CA ILE A 127 -12.23 -2.95 22.70
C ILE A 127 -12.58 -4.11 21.76
N GLU A 128 -12.92 -5.25 22.34
CA GLU A 128 -13.67 -6.30 21.67
C GLU A 128 -15.14 -6.12 22.04
N PRO A 129 -16.01 -5.65 21.10
CA PRO A 129 -17.41 -5.40 21.43
C PRO A 129 -18.18 -6.70 21.64
N GLU A 130 -19.12 -6.71 22.58
CA GLU A 130 -20.00 -7.85 22.87
C GLU A 130 -21.44 -7.46 22.50
N GLU A 131 -22.01 -8.09 21.50
CA GLU A 131 -23.41 -7.88 21.05
C GLU A 131 -23.80 -6.39 20.88
N GLY A 132 -22.86 -5.58 20.36
CA GLY A 132 -23.09 -4.15 20.15
C GLY A 132 -22.93 -3.28 21.39
N ARG A 133 -22.43 -3.84 22.50
CA ARG A 133 -22.13 -3.14 23.76
C ARG A 133 -20.62 -3.02 23.98
N TYR A 134 -20.24 -2.18 24.93
CA TYR A 134 -18.84 -2.08 25.37
C TYR A 134 -18.43 -3.38 26.05
N GLY A 135 -17.58 -4.16 25.40
CA GLY A 135 -17.08 -5.43 25.90
C GLY A 135 -15.71 -5.31 26.56
N VAL A 136 -14.77 -6.20 26.23
CA VAL A 136 -13.44 -6.23 26.86
C VAL A 136 -12.53 -5.16 26.29
N ALA A 137 -11.92 -4.34 27.15
CA ALA A 137 -10.85 -3.42 26.75
C ALA A 137 -9.54 -4.20 26.54
N LEU A 138 -8.91 -4.00 25.38
CA LEU A 138 -7.66 -4.64 25.02
C LEU A 138 -6.47 -3.74 25.34
N GLU A 139 -5.33 -4.35 25.66
CA GLU A 139 -4.09 -3.63 25.89
C GLU A 139 -3.53 -3.10 24.56
N ARG A 140 -3.87 -1.83 24.23
CA ARG A 140 -3.55 -1.21 22.92
C ARG A 140 -2.05 -1.19 22.58
N SER A 141 -1.16 -1.22 23.57
CA SER A 141 0.29 -1.28 23.36
C SER A 141 0.76 -2.55 22.62
N ARG A 142 -0.06 -3.59 22.60
CA ARG A 142 0.20 -4.85 21.89
C ARG A 142 -0.26 -4.84 20.42
N TYR A 143 -0.86 -3.75 19.96
CA TYR A 143 -1.44 -3.63 18.62
C TYR A 143 -0.84 -2.44 17.88
N ALA A 144 -0.80 -2.53 16.56
CA ALA A 144 -0.36 -1.46 15.68
C ALA A 144 -1.21 -1.39 14.43
N LEU A 145 -1.36 -0.18 13.88
CA LEU A 145 -2.00 0.04 12.59
C LEU A 145 -0.95 -0.07 11.48
N VAL A 146 -1.13 -1.00 10.58
CA VAL A 146 -0.21 -1.22 9.46
C VAL A 146 -0.56 -0.27 8.31
N GLN A 147 0.47 0.35 7.74
CA GLN A 147 0.35 1.21 6.56
C GLN A 147 1.02 0.57 5.33
N THR A 148 0.97 1.25 4.19
CA THR A 148 1.75 1.01 2.99
C THR A 148 2.48 2.29 2.57
N PRO A 149 3.63 2.23 1.86
CA PRO A 149 4.20 1.05 1.19
C PRO A 149 4.73 0.00 2.15
N GLN A 150 4.70 -1.27 1.74
CA GLN A 150 5.33 -2.40 2.40
C GLN A 150 6.50 -2.86 1.56
N ALA A 151 7.67 -3.06 2.14
CA ALA A 151 8.91 -3.36 1.44
C ALA A 151 9.33 -4.82 1.63
N PHE A 152 9.74 -5.46 0.54
CA PHE A 152 10.18 -6.86 0.55
C PHE A 152 11.33 -7.07 -0.45
N PHE A 153 12.21 -8.02 -0.19
CA PHE A 153 12.96 -8.60 -1.28
C PHE A 153 12.01 -9.30 -2.25
N ARG A 154 12.19 -9.08 -3.54
CA ARG A 154 11.31 -9.62 -4.59
C ARG A 154 11.17 -11.14 -4.50
N GLU A 155 12.25 -11.85 -4.20
CA GLU A 155 12.24 -13.31 -4.07
C GLU A 155 11.38 -13.76 -2.88
N VAL A 156 11.53 -13.12 -1.71
CA VAL A 156 10.74 -13.43 -0.51
C VAL A 156 9.24 -13.22 -0.76
N LEU A 157 8.87 -12.11 -1.40
CA LEU A 157 7.47 -11.86 -1.74
C LEU A 157 6.96 -12.85 -2.80
N GLY A 158 7.80 -13.24 -3.77
CA GLY A 158 7.49 -14.25 -4.77
C GLY A 158 7.14 -15.60 -4.16
N GLU A 159 8.01 -16.11 -3.30
CA GLU A 159 7.78 -17.37 -2.55
C GLU A 159 6.51 -17.30 -1.68
N ALA A 160 6.24 -16.16 -1.03
CA ALA A 160 5.04 -15.97 -0.22
C ALA A 160 3.76 -16.05 -1.06
N HIS A 161 3.73 -15.46 -2.25
CA HIS A 161 2.60 -15.57 -3.18
C HIS A 161 2.43 -16.99 -3.75
N GLU A 162 3.52 -17.71 -4.02
CA GLU A 162 3.46 -19.10 -4.47
C GLU A 162 2.90 -20.00 -3.38
N LEU A 163 3.36 -19.85 -2.13
CA LEU A 163 2.83 -20.57 -0.98
C LEU A 163 1.34 -20.29 -0.78
N ALA A 164 0.95 -19.01 -0.85
CA ALA A 164 -0.45 -18.60 -0.70
C ALA A 164 -1.33 -19.26 -1.77
N ARG A 165 -0.90 -19.27 -3.02
CA ARG A 165 -1.60 -19.95 -4.12
C ARG A 165 -1.71 -21.45 -3.89
N ALA A 166 -0.63 -22.09 -3.48
CA ALA A 166 -0.59 -23.54 -3.24
C ALA A 166 -1.50 -23.99 -2.09
N ARG A 167 -1.68 -23.11 -1.07
CA ARG A 167 -2.48 -23.40 0.14
C ARG A 167 -3.86 -22.75 0.15
N GLY A 168 -4.23 -21.99 -0.88
CA GLY A 168 -5.48 -21.22 -0.90
C GLY A 168 -5.54 -20.14 0.19
N LEU A 169 -4.42 -19.54 0.58
CA LEU A 169 -4.38 -18.51 1.60
C LEU A 169 -4.78 -17.16 1.01
N THR A 170 -5.64 -16.46 1.73
CA THR A 170 -6.00 -15.07 1.44
C THR A 170 -5.50 -14.15 2.55
N ALA A 171 -5.01 -12.97 2.17
CA ALA A 171 -4.49 -11.98 3.10
C ALA A 171 -4.93 -10.57 2.70
N THR A 172 -5.02 -9.68 3.66
CA THR A 172 -5.38 -8.28 3.43
C THR A 172 -4.19 -7.42 3.02
N ASP A 173 -2.98 -7.91 3.27
CA ASP A 173 -1.72 -7.30 2.85
C ASP A 173 -0.61 -8.36 2.65
N GLU A 174 0.51 -7.96 2.07
CA GLU A 174 1.62 -8.85 1.72
C GLU A 174 2.42 -9.32 2.93
N ALA A 175 2.46 -8.51 4.00
CA ALA A 175 3.16 -8.90 5.23
C ALA A 175 2.57 -10.17 5.85
N GLN A 176 1.25 -10.37 5.76
CA GLN A 176 0.60 -11.60 6.23
C GLN A 176 1.06 -12.82 5.43
N LEU A 177 1.23 -12.69 4.11
CA LEU A 177 1.73 -13.79 3.27
C LEU A 177 3.17 -14.14 3.60
N VAL A 178 4.03 -13.13 3.77
CA VAL A 178 5.43 -13.30 4.14
C VAL A 178 5.55 -13.93 5.55
N ARG A 179 4.70 -13.53 6.48
CA ARG A 179 4.60 -14.16 7.82
C ARG A 179 4.15 -15.61 7.74
N ALA A 180 3.22 -15.96 6.85
CA ALA A 180 2.76 -17.33 6.64
C ALA A 180 3.88 -18.25 6.08
N LEU A 181 4.85 -17.66 5.37
CA LEU A 181 6.09 -18.33 4.95
C LEU A 181 7.05 -18.61 6.13
N GLY A 182 6.80 -18.02 7.31
CA GLY A 182 7.67 -18.06 8.47
C GLY A 182 8.77 -17.00 8.49
N TYR A 183 8.75 -16.08 7.52
CA TYR A 183 9.74 -15.01 7.43
C TYR A 183 9.39 -13.85 8.37
N PRO A 184 10.37 -13.27 9.10
CA PRO A 184 10.14 -12.11 9.94
C PRO A 184 9.84 -10.87 9.08
N VAL A 185 8.99 -9.98 9.60
CA VAL A 185 8.69 -8.69 8.98
C VAL A 185 9.01 -7.60 10.00
N GLU A 186 9.95 -6.73 9.65
CA GLU A 186 10.40 -5.63 10.52
C GLU A 186 9.37 -4.50 10.55
N LEU A 187 9.20 -3.87 11.71
CA LEU A 187 8.30 -2.74 11.89
C LEU A 187 9.09 -1.43 11.87
N VAL A 188 8.72 -0.52 10.99
CA VAL A 188 9.28 0.84 10.96
C VAL A 188 8.23 1.87 11.35
N LYS A 189 8.66 3.03 11.85
CA LYS A 189 7.74 4.12 12.20
C LYS A 189 7.07 4.66 10.94
N GLY A 190 5.72 4.61 10.89
CA GLY A 190 4.89 5.21 9.85
C GLY A 190 4.70 6.72 10.02
N ASP A 191 3.75 7.27 9.27
CA ASP A 191 3.36 8.67 9.33
C ASP A 191 1.82 8.79 9.33
N PRO A 192 1.19 9.47 10.30
CA PRO A 192 -0.28 9.62 10.36
C PRO A 192 -0.87 10.28 9.10
N ARG A 193 -0.09 11.14 8.41
CA ARG A 193 -0.51 11.78 7.16
C ARG A 193 -0.66 10.80 5.99
N MET A 194 -0.09 9.59 6.10
CA MET A 194 -0.26 8.50 5.13
C MET A 194 -1.55 7.71 5.37
N PHE A 195 -2.62 8.36 5.83
CA PHE A 195 -3.91 7.71 6.05
C PHE A 195 -4.52 7.19 4.75
N LYS A 196 -5.41 6.21 4.87
CA LYS A 196 -6.09 5.60 3.72
C LYS A 196 -7.42 6.30 3.50
N VAL A 197 -7.57 6.99 2.38
CA VAL A 197 -8.87 7.52 1.94
C VAL A 197 -9.83 6.35 1.74
N THR A 198 -10.80 6.18 2.60
CA THR A 198 -11.69 5.02 2.64
C THR A 198 -13.16 5.42 2.60
N TYR A 199 -13.50 6.46 3.32
CA TYR A 199 -14.85 7.00 3.46
C TYR A 199 -14.95 8.41 2.84
N PRO A 200 -16.15 8.91 2.55
CA PRO A 200 -16.34 10.27 2.02
C PRO A 200 -15.73 11.37 2.92
N GLU A 201 -15.73 11.17 4.23
CA GLU A 201 -15.17 12.11 5.22
C GLU A 201 -13.66 12.26 5.09
N ASP A 202 -12.96 11.19 4.68
CA ASP A 202 -11.51 11.21 4.47
C ASP A 202 -11.11 12.15 3.30
N LEU A 203 -12.03 12.43 2.37
CA LEU A 203 -11.76 13.35 1.27
C LEU A 203 -11.55 14.79 1.76
N ALA A 204 -12.34 15.25 2.73
CA ALA A 204 -12.16 16.59 3.30
C ALA A 204 -10.79 16.72 3.97
N LEU A 205 -10.35 15.69 4.68
CA LEU A 205 -9.02 15.64 5.29
C LEU A 205 -7.93 15.61 4.21
N ALA A 206 -8.12 14.84 3.15
CA ALA A 206 -7.19 14.76 2.03
C ALA A 206 -7.07 16.10 1.28
N GLU A 207 -8.18 16.81 1.04
CA GLU A 207 -8.19 18.15 0.44
C GLU A 207 -7.41 19.16 1.29
N ALA A 208 -7.63 19.15 2.61
CA ALA A 208 -6.90 20.03 3.53
C ALA A 208 -5.39 19.73 3.56
N LEU A 209 -5.03 18.44 3.58
CA LEU A 209 -3.63 18.03 3.58
C LEU A 209 -2.93 18.37 2.26
N ALA A 210 -3.61 18.22 1.13
CA ALA A 210 -3.07 18.53 -0.20
C ALA A 210 -2.61 19.99 -0.33
N GLN A 211 -3.26 20.93 0.38
CA GLN A 211 -2.89 22.36 0.36
C GLN A 211 -1.49 22.64 0.93
N THR A 212 -1.03 21.78 1.82
CA THR A 212 0.24 21.96 2.56
C THR A 212 1.24 20.83 2.30
N TRP A 213 0.83 19.81 1.52
CA TRP A 213 1.71 18.70 1.20
C TRP A 213 2.83 19.18 0.29
N PRO A 214 4.10 19.11 0.72
CA PRO A 214 5.18 19.38 -0.20
C PRO A 214 5.10 18.36 -1.32
N GLY A 215 4.97 18.82 -2.55
CA GLY A 215 4.95 17.93 -3.73
C GLY A 215 6.04 16.89 -3.58
N GLY A 216 5.80 15.65 -4.01
CA GLY A 216 6.71 14.51 -3.85
C GLY A 216 8.07 14.67 -4.57
N GLY A 217 8.41 15.85 -4.99
CA GLY A 217 9.66 16.24 -5.63
C GLY A 217 10.47 17.16 -4.74
N GLY A 218 11.41 16.63 -4.02
CA GLY A 218 12.50 17.31 -3.35
C GLY A 218 13.68 16.39 -3.30
#